data_bd4fc007179abe5174f4f8947c82ea88
#
_entry.id   bd4fc007179abe5174f4f8947c82ea88
#
_cell.length_a   1.000
_cell.length_b   1.000
_cell.length_c   1.000
_cell.angle_alpha   90.00
_cell.angle_beta   90.00
_cell.angle_gamma   90.00
#
_symmetry.space_group_name_H-M   'P 1'
#
loop_
_entity.id
_entity.type
_entity.pdbx_description
1 polymer ?
#
loop_
_entity_poly.entity_id
_entity_poly.type
_entity_poly.pdbx_seq_one_letter_code
_entity_poly.pdbx_strand_id
1 'polypeptide(L)'
;MAHCGGSAEAAVHYLSGAIASAPQEPEPYAVLGELWSARRSELAEVVRAADSLRTVLAQSYISFLESNMDDAALAIGSVTGARPDIAWAKAPWFSDERFLGVVSADALAEAAMRTMDRGHGLDTESSRDRFRPWFDAIDVVAAREPMPDALAKMAILLRACGLTDASFALCDRADSVERTMLTEVVRAGTWRKLGDSGQTAAAFERALALDSDNWSLYVDLADVRAEQGDFTTAVQLIDQGLEHEPTDLTLRAAGAAYRARLTGSPSALRELVELAPRLPNDSYRGLLIDHACAGPALPVELVAAARRIQSS
;
A
#
# COMPACT_ATOMS: atom_id res chain seq x y z
N MET A 1 -30.55 -9.35 29.63
CA MET A 1 -30.34 -10.71 29.14
C MET A 1 -31.58 -11.18 28.42
N ALA A 2 -31.66 -10.99 27.12
CA ALA A 2 -32.71 -11.55 26.28
C ALA A 2 -32.13 -12.76 25.52
N HIS A 3 -32.06 -13.89 26.17
CA HIS A 3 -31.84 -15.19 25.55
C HIS A 3 -33.17 -15.66 24.98
N CYS A 4 -33.69 -14.97 24.03
CA CYS A 4 -34.79 -15.46 23.22
C CYS A 4 -34.19 -16.03 21.95
N GLY A 5 -34.59 -17.25 21.56
CA GLY A 5 -34.21 -18.07 20.42
C GLY A 5 -34.16 -17.37 19.05
N GLY A 6 -33.41 -16.30 18.99
CA GLY A 6 -33.01 -15.65 17.75
C GLY A 6 -32.02 -16.52 16.98
N SER A 7 -32.10 -16.52 15.66
CA SER A 7 -31.13 -17.22 14.81
C SER A 7 -29.72 -16.77 15.08
N ALA A 8 -28.72 -17.64 14.96
CA ALA A 8 -27.30 -17.30 15.07
C ALA A 8 -26.93 -16.15 14.12
N GLU A 9 -27.58 -16.13 12.96
CA GLU A 9 -27.43 -15.06 11.96
C GLU A 9 -27.84 -13.68 12.51
N ALA A 10 -28.99 -13.57 13.17
CA ALA A 10 -29.43 -12.32 13.78
C ALA A 10 -28.48 -11.87 14.88
N ALA A 11 -27.97 -12.78 15.72
CA ALA A 11 -27.03 -12.47 16.77
C ALA A 11 -25.69 -11.95 16.19
N VAL A 12 -25.13 -12.62 15.20
CA VAL A 12 -23.90 -12.18 14.50
C VAL A 12 -24.12 -10.83 13.85
N HIS A 13 -25.26 -10.62 13.19
CA HIS A 13 -25.57 -9.35 12.55
C HIS A 13 -25.61 -8.19 13.54
N TYR A 14 -26.29 -8.35 14.69
CA TYR A 14 -26.37 -7.33 15.73
C TYR A 14 -25.02 -7.04 16.37
N LEU A 15 -24.26 -8.07 16.73
CA LEU A 15 -22.95 -7.91 17.37
C LEU A 15 -21.93 -7.28 16.41
N SER A 16 -21.93 -7.72 15.15
CA SER A 16 -21.09 -7.07 14.11
C SER A 16 -21.45 -5.61 13.89
N GLY A 17 -22.73 -5.26 13.98
CA GLY A 17 -23.19 -3.87 13.93
C GLY A 17 -22.73 -3.06 15.15
N ALA A 18 -22.80 -3.64 16.35
CA ALA A 18 -22.32 -2.99 17.58
C ALA A 18 -20.79 -2.74 17.53
N ILE A 19 -20.03 -3.78 17.16
CA ILE A 19 -18.57 -3.71 16.96
C ILE A 19 -18.21 -2.63 15.92
N ALA A 20 -18.93 -2.59 14.79
CA ALA A 20 -18.68 -1.59 13.75
C ALA A 20 -18.98 -0.15 14.19
N SER A 21 -19.92 0.03 15.12
CA SER A 21 -20.30 1.34 15.63
C SER A 21 -19.32 1.87 16.69
N ALA A 22 -18.74 0.98 17.49
CA ALA A 22 -17.82 1.31 18.57
C ALA A 22 -16.78 0.19 18.73
N PRO A 23 -15.75 0.12 17.85
CA PRO A 23 -14.77 -0.96 17.86
C PRO A 23 -13.98 -1.11 19.16
N GLN A 24 -13.85 -0.05 19.95
CA GLN A 24 -13.14 -0.03 21.25
C GLN A 24 -13.93 -0.63 22.40
N GLU A 25 -15.26 -0.83 22.25
CA GLU A 25 -16.09 -1.31 23.35
C GLU A 25 -15.93 -2.82 23.53
N PRO A 26 -15.59 -3.31 24.76
CA PRO A 26 -15.30 -4.72 24.99
C PRO A 26 -16.57 -5.61 25.06
N GLU A 27 -17.72 -5.06 25.46
CA GLU A 27 -18.94 -5.84 25.68
C GLU A 27 -19.40 -6.63 24.45
N PRO A 28 -19.48 -6.07 23.22
CA PRO A 28 -19.91 -6.83 22.05
C PRO A 28 -19.00 -8.03 21.75
N TYR A 29 -17.68 -7.89 21.98
CA TYR A 29 -16.72 -8.99 21.81
C TYR A 29 -16.91 -10.07 22.86
N ALA A 30 -17.13 -9.69 24.14
CA ALA A 30 -17.40 -10.67 25.20
C ALA A 30 -18.64 -11.52 24.90
N VAL A 31 -19.74 -10.86 24.50
CA VAL A 31 -20.99 -11.57 24.13
C VAL A 31 -20.77 -12.46 22.91
N LEU A 32 -20.02 -12.00 21.89
CA LEU A 32 -19.69 -12.81 20.71
C LEU A 32 -18.85 -14.03 21.10
N GLY A 33 -17.90 -13.88 22.03
CA GLY A 33 -17.08 -14.97 22.55
C GLY A 33 -17.87 -16.00 23.33
N GLU A 34 -18.84 -15.58 24.15
CA GLU A 34 -19.77 -16.49 24.85
C GLU A 34 -20.64 -17.27 23.86
N LEU A 35 -21.21 -16.59 22.87
CA LEU A 35 -22.00 -17.22 21.82
C LEU A 35 -21.16 -18.20 20.97
N TRP A 36 -19.93 -17.84 20.63
CA TRP A 36 -19.01 -18.72 19.93
C TRP A 36 -18.73 -19.99 20.71
N SER A 37 -18.48 -19.86 22.02
CA SER A 37 -18.24 -21.01 22.91
C SER A 37 -19.46 -21.93 23.03
N ALA A 38 -20.67 -21.35 23.01
CA ALA A 38 -21.92 -22.11 23.19
C ALA A 38 -22.48 -22.74 21.88
N ARG A 39 -22.25 -22.08 20.72
CA ARG A 39 -22.91 -22.42 19.44
C ARG A 39 -21.92 -22.42 18.27
N ARG A 40 -20.70 -22.89 18.46
CA ARG A 40 -19.59 -22.81 17.51
C ARG A 40 -19.93 -23.24 16.08
N SER A 41 -20.53 -24.44 15.92
CA SER A 41 -20.82 -25.00 14.60
C SER A 41 -21.81 -24.15 13.79
N GLU A 42 -22.84 -23.65 14.46
CA GLU A 42 -23.87 -22.82 13.84
C GLU A 42 -23.34 -21.43 13.46
N LEU A 43 -22.58 -20.82 14.36
CA LEU A 43 -21.93 -19.52 14.10
C LEU A 43 -20.86 -19.60 13.00
N ALA A 44 -20.11 -20.70 12.93
CA ALA A 44 -19.12 -20.91 11.90
C ALA A 44 -19.74 -20.98 10.48
N GLU A 45 -20.93 -21.54 10.34
CA GLU A 45 -21.66 -21.56 9.06
C GLU A 45 -22.10 -20.14 8.67
N VAL A 46 -22.69 -19.41 9.63
CA VAL A 46 -23.16 -18.03 9.41
C VAL A 46 -22.00 -17.10 9.01
N VAL A 47 -20.89 -17.16 9.75
CA VAL A 47 -19.73 -16.30 9.50
C VAL A 47 -19.07 -16.63 8.17
N ARG A 48 -19.03 -17.91 7.78
CA ARG A 48 -18.45 -18.34 6.50
C ARG A 48 -19.31 -17.96 5.29
N ALA A 49 -20.64 -17.93 5.47
CA ALA A 49 -21.59 -17.61 4.41
C ALA A 49 -21.79 -16.10 4.18
N ALA A 50 -21.33 -15.26 5.11
CA ALA A 50 -21.62 -13.84 5.08
C ALA A 50 -20.51 -13.03 4.38
N ASP A 51 -20.92 -12.26 3.38
CA ASP A 51 -20.06 -11.46 2.49
C ASP A 51 -20.23 -9.95 2.77
N SER A 52 -20.12 -9.55 4.03
CA SER A 52 -20.21 -8.13 4.40
C SER A 52 -19.05 -7.68 5.28
N LEU A 53 -18.64 -6.42 5.14
CA LEU A 53 -17.62 -5.82 6.01
C LEU A 53 -17.89 -6.02 7.51
N ARG A 54 -19.17 -6.01 7.90
CA ARG A 54 -19.56 -6.23 9.30
C ARG A 54 -19.24 -7.64 9.75
N THR A 55 -19.47 -8.61 8.89
CA THR A 55 -19.21 -10.01 9.21
C THR A 55 -17.72 -10.32 9.25
N VAL A 56 -16.92 -9.66 8.43
CA VAL A 56 -15.46 -9.77 8.48
C VAL A 56 -14.91 -9.33 9.85
N LEU A 57 -15.54 -8.35 10.54
CA LEU A 57 -15.17 -7.97 11.91
C LEU A 57 -15.45 -9.07 12.94
N ALA A 58 -16.62 -9.69 12.86
CA ALA A 58 -16.94 -10.83 13.71
C ALA A 58 -15.97 -12.00 13.43
N GLN A 59 -15.66 -12.23 12.16
CA GLN A 59 -14.71 -13.24 11.72
C GLN A 59 -13.30 -12.97 12.25
N SER A 60 -12.82 -11.73 12.21
CA SER A 60 -11.50 -11.37 12.74
C SER A 60 -11.36 -11.69 14.23
N TYR A 61 -12.40 -11.38 15.02
CA TYR A 61 -12.41 -11.71 16.43
C TYR A 61 -12.52 -13.23 16.69
N ILE A 62 -13.32 -13.94 15.90
CA ILE A 62 -13.43 -15.41 15.98
C ILE A 62 -12.07 -16.05 15.64
N SER A 63 -11.37 -15.58 14.61
CA SER A 63 -10.01 -16.04 14.29
C SER A 63 -9.05 -15.82 15.47
N PHE A 64 -9.13 -14.67 16.15
CA PHE A 64 -8.39 -14.41 17.37
C PHE A 64 -8.73 -15.41 18.50
N LEU A 65 -10.02 -15.71 18.73
CA LEU A 65 -10.45 -16.70 19.73
C LEU A 65 -9.94 -18.11 19.42
N GLU A 66 -9.80 -18.45 18.16
CA GLU A 66 -9.27 -19.73 17.67
C GLU A 66 -7.75 -19.79 17.58
N SER A 67 -7.05 -18.73 18.00
CA SER A 67 -5.60 -18.59 17.88
C SER A 67 -5.07 -18.53 16.45
N ASN A 68 -5.94 -18.20 15.46
CA ASN A 68 -5.57 -17.94 14.08
C ASN A 68 -5.22 -16.46 13.91
N MET A 69 -4.10 -16.03 14.49
CA MET A 69 -3.74 -14.61 14.62
C MET A 69 -3.45 -13.94 13.28
N ASP A 70 -2.89 -14.68 12.35
CA ASP A 70 -2.57 -14.19 11.00
C ASP A 70 -3.86 -13.89 10.22
N ASP A 71 -4.85 -14.78 10.25
CA ASP A 71 -6.15 -14.56 9.62
C ASP A 71 -6.89 -13.38 10.28
N ALA A 72 -6.79 -13.24 11.60
CA ALA A 72 -7.36 -12.11 12.33
C ALA A 72 -6.73 -10.78 11.88
N ALA A 73 -5.41 -10.72 11.72
CA ALA A 73 -4.68 -9.56 11.22
C ALA A 73 -5.09 -9.20 9.78
N LEU A 74 -5.13 -10.18 8.88
CA LEU A 74 -5.51 -9.98 7.49
C LEU A 74 -6.94 -9.47 7.33
N ALA A 75 -7.87 -10.00 8.13
CA ALA A 75 -9.26 -9.58 8.14
C ALA A 75 -9.41 -8.12 8.59
N ILE A 76 -8.76 -7.72 9.71
CA ILE A 76 -8.84 -6.34 10.20
C ILE A 76 -8.12 -5.36 9.26
N GLY A 77 -7.04 -5.77 8.59
CA GLY A 77 -6.39 -5.00 7.54
C GLY A 77 -7.35 -4.68 6.40
N SER A 78 -8.08 -5.69 5.92
CA SER A 78 -9.04 -5.55 4.83
C SER A 78 -10.20 -4.60 5.16
N VAL A 79 -10.80 -4.69 6.37
CA VAL A 79 -11.86 -3.75 6.77
C VAL A 79 -11.33 -2.33 6.99
N THR A 80 -10.09 -2.20 7.47
CA THR A 80 -9.45 -0.88 7.63
C THR A 80 -9.23 -0.22 6.27
N GLY A 81 -8.75 -0.95 5.26
CA GLY A 81 -8.58 -0.43 3.91
C GLY A 81 -9.91 -0.05 3.25
N ALA A 82 -10.98 -0.82 3.49
CA ALA A 82 -12.30 -0.52 2.98
C ALA A 82 -12.94 0.73 3.64
N ARG A 83 -12.68 0.97 4.93
CA ARG A 83 -13.22 2.08 5.73
C ARG A 83 -12.16 2.64 6.69
N PRO A 84 -11.19 3.38 6.17
CA PRO A 84 -10.08 3.96 6.97
C PRO A 84 -10.52 5.09 7.91
N ASP A 85 -11.75 5.56 7.75
CA ASP A 85 -12.40 6.54 8.62
C ASP A 85 -12.80 5.99 10.00
N ILE A 86 -12.81 4.66 10.17
CA ILE A 86 -13.17 3.98 11.42
C ILE A 86 -11.90 3.38 12.05
N ALA A 87 -11.82 3.50 13.38
CA ALA A 87 -10.66 3.02 14.15
C ALA A 87 -10.78 1.51 14.51
N TRP A 88 -10.82 0.64 13.49
CA TRP A 88 -11.03 -0.81 13.66
C TRP A 88 -10.01 -1.47 14.59
N ALA A 89 -8.75 -1.08 14.50
CA ALA A 89 -7.67 -1.61 15.32
C ALA A 89 -7.72 -1.16 16.79
N LYS A 90 -8.65 -0.27 17.18
CA LYS A 90 -8.95 -0.01 18.60
C LYS A 90 -9.73 -1.14 19.26
N ALA A 91 -10.05 -2.23 18.53
CA ALA A 91 -10.59 -3.46 19.10
C ALA A 91 -9.69 -3.99 20.23
N PRO A 92 -10.22 -4.31 21.42
CA PRO A 92 -9.40 -4.70 22.58
C PRO A 92 -8.45 -5.87 22.32
N TRP A 93 -8.87 -6.82 21.49
CA TRP A 93 -8.09 -7.99 21.15
C TRP A 93 -6.89 -7.70 20.24
N PHE A 94 -6.89 -6.60 19.47
CA PHE A 94 -5.79 -6.25 18.58
C PHE A 94 -4.53 -5.81 19.33
N SER A 95 -4.70 -5.33 20.57
CA SER A 95 -3.61 -4.98 21.49
C SER A 95 -3.37 -6.04 22.57
N ASP A 96 -4.04 -7.20 22.51
CA ASP A 96 -3.88 -8.29 23.46
C ASP A 96 -2.50 -8.96 23.28
N GLU A 97 -1.84 -9.29 24.39
CA GLU A 97 -0.51 -9.94 24.38
C GLU A 97 -0.53 -11.29 23.60
N ARG A 98 -1.66 -12.02 23.63
CA ARG A 98 -1.81 -13.27 22.86
C ARG A 98 -1.77 -13.01 21.36
N PHE A 99 -2.38 -11.90 20.89
CA PHE A 99 -2.31 -11.51 19.49
C PHE A 99 -0.91 -11.06 19.12
N LEU A 100 -0.38 -10.08 19.83
CA LEU A 100 0.93 -9.49 19.58
C LEU A 100 2.09 -10.48 19.75
N GLY A 101 1.92 -11.49 20.61
CA GLY A 101 2.92 -12.53 20.85
C GLY A 101 2.97 -13.61 19.77
N VAL A 102 1.93 -13.76 18.94
CA VAL A 102 1.79 -14.90 18.01
C VAL A 102 1.67 -14.46 16.54
N VAL A 103 1.01 -13.33 16.25
CA VAL A 103 0.85 -12.86 14.86
C VAL A 103 2.20 -12.78 14.15
N SER A 104 2.32 -13.35 12.94
CA SER A 104 3.58 -13.33 12.20
C SER A 104 3.90 -11.94 11.64
N ALA A 105 5.18 -11.64 11.45
CA ALA A 105 5.62 -10.39 10.83
C ALA A 105 5.06 -10.25 9.40
N ASP A 106 5.04 -11.33 8.63
CA ASP A 106 4.50 -11.33 7.28
C ASP A 106 3.00 -11.04 7.24
N ALA A 107 2.21 -11.66 8.12
CA ALA A 107 0.76 -11.43 8.16
C ALA A 107 0.44 -9.99 8.61
N LEU A 108 1.16 -9.46 9.61
CA LEU A 108 0.97 -8.07 10.04
C LEU A 108 1.38 -7.08 8.93
N ALA A 109 2.47 -7.36 8.21
CA ALA A 109 2.92 -6.55 7.09
C ALA A 109 1.91 -6.55 5.94
N GLU A 110 1.40 -7.71 5.57
CA GLU A 110 0.37 -7.85 4.53
C GLU A 110 -0.94 -7.14 4.95
N ALA A 111 -1.34 -7.31 6.22
CA ALA A 111 -2.49 -6.60 6.77
C ALA A 111 -2.29 -5.07 6.74
N ALA A 112 -1.09 -4.57 7.08
CA ALA A 112 -0.74 -3.16 7.00
C ALA A 112 -0.84 -2.64 5.56
N MET A 113 -0.39 -3.42 4.56
CA MET A 113 -0.55 -3.05 3.14
C MET A 113 -2.02 -2.93 2.74
N ARG A 114 -2.88 -3.87 3.17
CA ARG A 114 -4.33 -3.83 2.89
C ARG A 114 -5.02 -2.60 3.48
N THR A 115 -4.51 -2.03 4.57
CA THR A 115 -5.09 -0.80 5.16
C THR A 115 -5.04 0.39 4.21
N MET A 116 -4.18 0.36 3.20
CA MET A 116 -3.93 1.46 2.27
C MET A 116 -4.69 1.36 0.95
N ASP A 117 -5.44 0.30 0.70
CA ASP A 117 -6.12 0.02 -0.57
C ASP A 117 -7.01 1.17 -1.06
N ARG A 118 -7.62 1.94 -0.14
CA ARG A 118 -8.46 3.11 -0.44
C ARG A 118 -8.05 4.35 0.33
N GLY A 119 -6.91 4.32 1.01
CA GLY A 119 -6.47 5.36 1.93
C GLY A 119 -5.79 6.52 1.24
N HIS A 120 -6.50 7.59 0.96
CA HIS A 120 -5.92 8.88 0.63
C HIS A 120 -5.92 9.75 1.89
N GLY A 121 -4.82 10.47 2.14
CA GLY A 121 -4.73 11.43 3.25
C GLY A 121 -4.61 10.79 4.64
N LEU A 122 -3.81 9.73 4.76
CA LEU A 122 -3.55 9.07 6.05
C LEU A 122 -2.61 9.88 6.96
N ASP A 123 -1.98 10.95 6.49
CA ASP A 123 -0.99 11.77 7.21
C ASP A 123 -1.61 12.89 8.07
N THR A 124 -2.89 12.83 8.34
CA THR A 124 -3.56 13.74 9.29
C THR A 124 -3.44 13.25 10.73
N GLU A 125 -3.53 14.17 11.71
CA GLU A 125 -3.51 13.83 13.13
C GLU A 125 -4.61 12.84 13.50
N SER A 126 -5.84 13.06 12.99
CA SER A 126 -6.97 12.16 13.20
C SER A 126 -6.73 10.75 12.64
N SER A 127 -6.06 10.64 11.48
CA SER A 127 -5.68 9.33 10.93
C SER A 127 -4.64 8.66 11.80
N ARG A 128 -3.60 9.38 12.22
CA ARG A 128 -2.56 8.84 13.12
C ARG A 128 -3.15 8.32 14.44
N ASP A 129 -4.16 9.01 15.02
CA ASP A 129 -4.83 8.52 16.23
C ASP A 129 -5.60 7.20 15.97
N ARG A 130 -6.29 7.10 14.83
CA ARG A 130 -6.99 5.86 14.45
C ARG A 130 -6.04 4.69 14.19
N PHE A 131 -4.87 4.98 13.63
CA PHE A 131 -3.86 3.99 13.28
C PHE A 131 -2.86 3.69 14.41
N ARG A 132 -2.96 4.37 15.56
CA ARG A 132 -2.05 4.16 16.69
C ARG A 132 -1.87 2.69 17.08
N PRO A 133 -2.93 1.87 17.19
CA PRO A 133 -2.74 0.45 17.54
C PRO A 133 -1.93 -0.33 16.49
N TRP A 134 -1.99 0.06 15.21
CA TRP A 134 -1.13 -0.51 14.17
C TRP A 134 0.35 -0.20 14.42
N PHE A 135 0.68 1.03 14.82
CA PHE A 135 2.05 1.42 15.10
C PHE A 135 2.59 0.67 16.30
N ASP A 136 1.79 0.56 17.38
CA ASP A 136 2.15 -0.19 18.58
C ASP A 136 2.36 -1.69 18.27
N ALA A 137 1.51 -2.29 17.42
CA ALA A 137 1.65 -3.68 16.97
C ALA A 137 2.91 -3.87 16.11
N ILE A 138 3.21 -2.94 15.20
CA ILE A 138 4.41 -2.95 14.37
C ILE A 138 5.67 -2.93 15.26
N ASP A 139 5.71 -2.07 16.26
CA ASP A 139 6.87 -1.96 17.15
C ASP A 139 7.12 -3.28 17.90
N VAL A 140 6.07 -3.92 18.43
CA VAL A 140 6.16 -5.19 19.16
C VAL A 140 6.60 -6.32 18.24
N VAL A 141 5.95 -6.48 17.09
CA VAL A 141 6.23 -7.58 16.14
C VAL A 141 7.62 -7.40 15.49
N ALA A 142 7.97 -6.19 15.09
CA ALA A 142 9.30 -5.89 14.58
C ALA A 142 10.39 -6.22 15.61
N ALA A 143 10.13 -5.99 16.93
CA ALA A 143 11.08 -6.33 17.98
C ALA A 143 11.27 -7.83 18.13
N ARG A 144 10.20 -8.61 18.01
CA ARG A 144 10.20 -10.06 18.17
C ARG A 144 10.74 -10.79 16.94
N GLU A 145 10.35 -10.35 15.74
CA GLU A 145 10.56 -11.05 14.49
C GLU A 145 11.00 -10.08 13.38
N PRO A 146 12.28 -9.68 13.35
CA PRO A 146 12.77 -8.67 12.43
C PRO A 146 13.02 -9.23 11.02
N MET A 147 11.97 -9.56 10.28
CA MET A 147 12.03 -10.01 8.89
C MET A 147 12.17 -8.81 7.93
N PRO A 148 13.22 -8.72 7.11
CA PRO A 148 13.53 -7.51 6.32
C PRO A 148 12.39 -7.03 5.43
N ASP A 149 11.79 -7.90 4.63
CA ASP A 149 10.71 -7.53 3.71
C ASP A 149 9.40 -7.17 4.44
N ALA A 150 9.10 -7.84 5.55
CA ALA A 150 7.97 -7.51 6.39
C ALA A 150 8.15 -6.11 7.02
N LEU A 151 9.36 -5.82 7.55
CA LEU A 151 9.68 -4.50 8.09
C LEU A 151 9.57 -3.40 7.02
N ALA A 152 10.05 -3.66 5.81
CA ALA A 152 9.94 -2.74 4.68
C ALA A 152 8.46 -2.45 4.33
N LYS A 153 7.60 -3.47 4.25
CA LYS A 153 6.15 -3.30 4.02
C LYS A 153 5.48 -2.50 5.14
N MET A 154 5.79 -2.79 6.41
CA MET A 154 5.28 -2.03 7.55
C MET A 154 5.74 -0.56 7.53
N ALA A 155 6.98 -0.30 7.10
CA ALA A 155 7.50 1.05 6.93
C ALA A 155 6.72 1.88 5.89
N ILE A 156 6.11 1.23 4.87
CA ILE A 156 5.24 1.91 3.91
C ILE A 156 4.01 2.51 4.60
N LEU A 157 3.37 1.77 5.52
CA LEU A 157 2.24 2.30 6.29
C LEU A 157 2.65 3.50 7.16
N LEU A 158 3.78 3.40 7.87
CA LEU A 158 4.29 4.51 8.69
C LEU A 158 4.52 5.76 7.84
N ARG A 159 5.16 5.61 6.67
CA ARG A 159 5.34 6.70 5.70
C ARG A 159 4.00 7.27 5.23
N ALA A 160 3.03 6.43 4.90
CA ALA A 160 1.70 6.87 4.46
C ALA A 160 1.01 7.72 5.52
N CYS A 161 1.19 7.39 6.80
CA CYS A 161 0.69 8.15 7.95
C CYS A 161 1.55 9.38 8.31
N GLY A 162 2.60 9.68 7.55
CA GLY A 162 3.50 10.83 7.80
C GLY A 162 4.54 10.61 8.88
N LEU A 163 4.74 9.36 9.32
CA LEU A 163 5.75 8.99 10.32
C LEU A 163 7.07 8.59 9.60
N THR A 164 7.68 9.56 8.93
CA THR A 164 8.86 9.33 8.08
C THR A 164 10.08 8.83 8.85
N ASP A 165 10.33 9.37 10.05
CA ASP A 165 11.44 8.93 10.89
C ASP A 165 11.28 7.48 11.34
N ALA A 166 10.06 7.08 11.73
CA ALA A 166 9.75 5.70 12.10
C ALA A 166 9.85 4.76 10.89
N SER A 167 9.46 5.22 9.69
CA SER A 167 9.67 4.47 8.43
C SER A 167 11.15 4.20 8.17
N PHE A 168 12.02 5.21 8.32
CA PHE A 168 13.47 5.01 8.19
C PHE A 168 14.02 4.06 9.27
N ALA A 169 13.58 4.21 10.52
CA ALA A 169 14.03 3.34 11.60
C ALA A 169 13.70 1.87 11.35
N LEU A 170 12.53 1.55 10.77
CA LEU A 170 12.22 0.18 10.36
C LEU A 170 13.10 -0.29 9.20
N CYS A 171 13.39 0.56 8.23
CA CYS A 171 14.33 0.23 7.15
C CYS A 171 15.75 -0.01 7.70
N ASP A 172 16.22 0.78 8.67
CA ASP A 172 17.53 0.58 9.32
C ASP A 172 17.57 -0.75 10.08
N ARG A 173 16.46 -1.10 10.73
CA ARG A 173 16.31 -2.38 11.40
C ARG A 173 16.31 -3.56 10.42
N ALA A 174 15.62 -3.44 9.30
CA ALA A 174 15.65 -4.44 8.23
C ALA A 174 17.08 -4.65 7.73
N ASP A 175 17.82 -3.58 7.44
CA ASP A 175 19.22 -3.63 6.98
C ASP A 175 20.18 -4.21 8.01
N SER A 176 19.85 -4.14 9.31
CA SER A 176 20.66 -4.79 10.35
C SER A 176 20.61 -6.32 10.30
N VAL A 177 19.58 -6.86 9.65
CA VAL A 177 19.44 -8.31 9.39
C VAL A 177 19.94 -8.63 7.99
N GLU A 178 19.35 -8.01 6.98
CA GLU A 178 19.71 -8.16 5.58
C GLU A 178 19.25 -6.95 4.79
N ARG A 179 20.13 -6.42 3.96
CA ARG A 179 19.78 -5.33 3.03
C ARG A 179 19.08 -5.90 1.81
N THR A 180 17.83 -5.48 1.59
CA THR A 180 17.02 -5.93 0.44
C THR A 180 16.72 -4.78 -0.54
N MET A 181 16.42 -5.13 -1.78
CA MET A 181 15.95 -4.18 -2.78
C MET A 181 14.69 -3.44 -2.28
N LEU A 182 13.76 -4.15 -1.66
CA LEU A 182 12.51 -3.58 -1.15
C LEU A 182 12.77 -2.50 -0.08
N THR A 183 13.73 -2.72 0.81
CA THR A 183 14.12 -1.73 1.83
C THR A 183 14.57 -0.42 1.18
N GLU A 184 15.38 -0.49 0.13
CA GLU A 184 15.88 0.70 -0.59
C GLU A 184 14.74 1.40 -1.38
N VAL A 185 13.81 0.66 -1.98
CA VAL A 185 12.61 1.22 -2.61
C VAL A 185 11.73 1.97 -1.60
N VAL A 186 11.57 1.42 -0.40
CA VAL A 186 10.82 2.10 0.67
C VAL A 186 11.52 3.37 1.13
N ARG A 187 12.85 3.35 1.26
CA ARG A 187 13.65 4.57 1.55
C ARG A 187 13.47 5.62 0.47
N ALA A 188 13.56 5.22 -0.81
CA ALA A 188 13.36 6.13 -1.94
C ALA A 188 11.97 6.81 -1.85
N GLY A 189 10.91 6.04 -1.62
CA GLY A 189 9.57 6.59 -1.43
C GLY A 189 9.44 7.51 -0.21
N THR A 190 10.21 7.26 0.86
CA THR A 190 10.21 8.10 2.07
C THR A 190 10.94 9.43 1.80
N TRP A 191 12.09 9.39 1.11
CA TRP A 191 12.79 10.59 0.67
C TRP A 191 11.99 11.42 -0.33
N ARG A 192 11.27 10.76 -1.27
CA ARG A 192 10.34 11.43 -2.20
C ARG A 192 9.24 12.19 -1.44
N LYS A 193 8.67 11.59 -0.39
CA LYS A 193 7.68 12.28 0.47
C LYS A 193 8.26 13.51 1.18
N LEU A 194 9.54 13.49 1.51
CA LEU A 194 10.26 14.62 2.09
C LEU A 194 10.72 15.66 1.05
N GLY A 195 10.55 15.39 -0.24
CA GLY A 195 10.97 16.27 -1.33
C GLY A 195 12.47 16.24 -1.64
N ASP A 196 13.20 15.27 -1.09
CA ASP A 196 14.65 15.12 -1.36
C ASP A 196 14.88 14.20 -2.56
N SER A 197 14.86 14.79 -3.76
CA SER A 197 15.06 14.07 -5.01
C SER A 197 16.48 13.47 -5.15
N GLY A 198 17.48 14.06 -4.49
CA GLY A 198 18.84 13.54 -4.48
C GLY A 198 18.93 12.21 -3.73
N GLN A 199 18.42 12.18 -2.50
CA GLN A 199 18.35 10.95 -1.70
C GLN A 199 17.42 9.92 -2.31
N THR A 200 16.32 10.35 -2.94
CA THR A 200 15.42 9.47 -3.67
C THR A 200 16.15 8.71 -4.78
N ALA A 201 16.88 9.44 -5.63
CA ALA A 201 17.67 8.82 -6.71
C ALA A 201 18.74 7.87 -6.15
N ALA A 202 19.49 8.31 -5.13
CA ALA A 202 20.54 7.48 -4.51
C ALA A 202 19.98 6.18 -3.92
N ALA A 203 18.76 6.19 -3.35
CA ALA A 203 18.12 4.99 -2.85
C ALA A 203 17.70 4.04 -3.98
N PHE A 204 17.13 4.55 -5.09
CA PHE A 204 16.82 3.72 -6.26
C PHE A 204 18.10 3.15 -6.94
N GLU A 205 19.19 3.91 -6.98
CA GLU A 205 20.47 3.40 -7.46
C GLU A 205 20.98 2.23 -6.62
N ARG A 206 20.81 2.29 -5.29
CA ARG A 206 21.15 1.18 -4.40
C ARG A 206 20.19 -0.01 -4.59
N ALA A 207 18.90 0.24 -4.84
CA ALA A 207 17.93 -0.82 -5.16
C ALA A 207 18.33 -1.55 -6.45
N LEU A 208 18.68 -0.81 -7.52
CA LEU A 208 19.19 -1.37 -8.77
C LEU A 208 20.48 -2.17 -8.61
N ALA A 209 21.36 -1.75 -7.70
CA ALA A 209 22.59 -2.51 -7.40
C ALA A 209 22.30 -3.87 -6.72
N LEU A 210 21.14 -4.01 -6.06
CA LEU A 210 20.70 -5.25 -5.41
C LEU A 210 19.87 -6.15 -6.35
N ASP A 211 19.14 -5.54 -7.31
CA ASP A 211 18.31 -6.26 -8.28
C ASP A 211 18.34 -5.54 -9.63
N SER A 212 19.41 -5.79 -10.39
CA SER A 212 19.65 -5.13 -11.68
C SER A 212 18.71 -5.58 -12.80
N ASP A 213 18.05 -6.72 -12.65
CA ASP A 213 17.14 -7.27 -13.66
C ASP A 213 15.71 -6.73 -13.52
N ASN A 214 15.44 -6.03 -12.44
CA ASN A 214 14.14 -5.46 -12.14
C ASN A 214 13.87 -4.18 -12.96
N TRP A 215 13.26 -4.36 -14.11
CA TRP A 215 12.98 -3.28 -15.04
C TRP A 215 12.17 -2.12 -14.43
N SER A 216 11.32 -2.37 -13.42
CA SER A 216 10.50 -1.32 -12.81
C SER A 216 11.34 -0.27 -12.08
N LEU A 217 12.50 -0.65 -11.53
CA LEU A 217 13.41 0.27 -10.87
C LEU A 217 14.03 1.29 -11.84
N TYR A 218 14.22 0.89 -13.10
CA TYR A 218 14.69 1.81 -14.14
C TYR A 218 13.64 2.88 -14.44
N VAL A 219 12.35 2.53 -14.46
CA VAL A 219 11.27 3.52 -14.59
C VAL A 219 11.28 4.48 -13.41
N ASP A 220 11.30 3.96 -12.19
CA ASP A 220 11.26 4.76 -10.97
C ASP A 220 12.43 5.75 -10.90
N LEU A 221 13.65 5.29 -11.22
CA LEU A 221 14.84 6.14 -11.24
C LEU A 221 14.80 7.15 -12.40
N ALA A 222 14.34 6.75 -13.58
CA ALA A 222 14.19 7.63 -14.73
C ALA A 222 13.19 8.76 -14.45
N ASP A 223 12.07 8.44 -13.77
CA ASP A 223 11.09 9.44 -13.34
C ASP A 223 11.71 10.48 -12.40
N VAL A 224 12.54 10.05 -11.43
CA VAL A 224 13.26 10.96 -10.53
C VAL A 224 14.25 11.85 -11.33
N ARG A 225 14.97 11.28 -12.29
CA ARG A 225 15.88 12.06 -13.15
C ARG A 225 15.12 13.06 -14.03
N ALA A 226 13.95 12.66 -14.56
CA ALA A 226 13.09 13.57 -15.33
C ALA A 226 12.52 14.71 -14.45
N GLU A 227 12.12 14.44 -13.21
CA GLU A 227 11.73 15.45 -12.21
C GLU A 227 12.85 16.45 -11.92
N GLN A 228 14.12 16.00 -11.93
CA GLN A 228 15.31 16.83 -11.81
C GLN A 228 15.64 17.61 -13.09
N GLY A 229 14.94 17.34 -14.20
CA GLY A 229 15.21 17.94 -15.51
C GLY A 229 16.31 17.23 -16.32
N ASP A 230 16.87 16.15 -15.80
CA ASP A 230 17.91 15.35 -16.49
C ASP A 230 17.26 14.28 -17.40
N PHE A 231 16.67 14.74 -18.49
CA PHE A 231 16.04 13.87 -19.49
C PHE A 231 17.05 13.00 -20.24
N THR A 232 18.32 13.38 -20.27
CA THR A 232 19.37 12.57 -20.92
C THR A 232 19.56 11.26 -20.14
N THR A 233 19.79 11.35 -18.83
CA THR A 233 19.93 10.19 -17.96
C THR A 233 18.61 9.41 -17.89
N ALA A 234 17.45 10.09 -17.86
CA ALA A 234 16.15 9.42 -17.85
C ALA A 234 15.95 8.52 -19.10
N VAL A 235 16.29 9.01 -20.30
CA VAL A 235 16.23 8.19 -21.54
C VAL A 235 17.19 7.00 -21.46
N GLN A 236 18.42 7.19 -21.00
CA GLN A 236 19.40 6.10 -20.87
C GLN A 236 18.91 5.00 -19.92
N LEU A 237 18.33 5.36 -18.78
CA LEU A 237 17.74 4.41 -17.84
C LEU A 237 16.58 3.63 -18.45
N ILE A 238 15.68 4.31 -19.16
CA ILE A 238 14.59 3.63 -19.85
C ILE A 238 15.12 2.67 -20.93
N ASP A 239 16.16 3.05 -21.68
CA ASP A 239 16.77 2.18 -22.68
C ASP A 239 17.36 0.91 -22.04
N GLN A 240 18.01 1.05 -20.87
CA GLN A 240 18.48 -0.09 -20.07
C GLN A 240 17.32 -0.96 -19.59
N GLY A 241 16.25 -0.38 -19.05
CA GLY A 241 15.06 -1.14 -18.64
C GLY A 241 14.42 -1.93 -19.81
N LEU A 242 14.43 -1.36 -21.03
CA LEU A 242 13.94 -2.02 -22.24
C LEU A 242 14.84 -3.18 -22.71
N GLU A 243 16.11 -3.26 -22.29
CA GLU A 243 16.93 -4.44 -22.52
C GLU A 243 16.43 -5.65 -21.72
N HIS A 244 15.85 -5.43 -20.51
CA HIS A 244 15.26 -6.46 -19.67
C HIS A 244 13.82 -6.80 -20.09
N GLU A 245 12.98 -5.78 -20.37
CA GLU A 245 11.58 -5.97 -20.77
C GLU A 245 11.21 -5.10 -21.98
N PRO A 246 11.54 -5.55 -23.22
CA PRO A 246 11.39 -4.75 -24.46
C PRO A 246 9.92 -4.38 -24.78
N THR A 247 8.97 -5.15 -24.26
CA THR A 247 7.55 -5.01 -24.59
C THR A 247 6.73 -4.26 -23.54
N ASP A 248 7.35 -3.91 -22.40
CA ASP A 248 6.62 -3.23 -21.32
C ASP A 248 6.06 -1.88 -21.78
N LEU A 249 4.79 -1.69 -21.50
CA LEU A 249 4.04 -0.51 -21.91
C LEU A 249 4.51 0.76 -21.21
N THR A 250 4.85 0.64 -19.91
CA THR A 250 5.26 1.79 -19.06
C THR A 250 6.63 2.29 -19.49
N LEU A 251 7.61 1.39 -19.67
CA LEU A 251 8.93 1.72 -20.20
C LEU A 251 8.84 2.39 -21.56
N ARG A 252 8.08 1.83 -22.49
CA ARG A 252 7.92 2.39 -23.83
C ARG A 252 7.28 3.77 -23.83
N ALA A 253 6.23 3.95 -23.02
CA ALA A 253 5.53 5.23 -22.93
C ALA A 253 6.44 6.30 -22.26
N ALA A 254 7.15 5.96 -21.18
CA ALA A 254 8.11 6.84 -20.52
C ALA A 254 9.26 7.23 -21.47
N GLY A 255 9.82 6.25 -22.19
CA GLY A 255 10.87 6.50 -23.18
C GLY A 255 10.41 7.43 -24.31
N ALA A 256 9.20 7.22 -24.83
CA ALA A 256 8.61 8.09 -25.83
C ALA A 256 8.42 9.53 -25.28
N ALA A 257 7.92 9.66 -24.06
CA ALA A 257 7.73 10.95 -23.40
C ALA A 257 9.06 11.70 -23.20
N TYR A 258 10.06 11.02 -22.63
CA TYR A 258 11.34 11.65 -22.33
C TYR A 258 12.17 11.98 -23.58
N ARG A 259 12.11 11.13 -24.64
CA ARG A 259 12.71 11.45 -25.93
C ARG A 259 12.02 12.65 -26.61
N ALA A 260 10.67 12.71 -26.56
CA ALA A 260 9.95 13.89 -27.07
C ALA A 260 10.35 15.16 -26.32
N ARG A 261 10.48 15.09 -25.01
CA ARG A 261 10.93 16.21 -24.17
C ARG A 261 12.36 16.64 -24.48
N LEU A 262 13.27 15.68 -24.61
CA LEU A 262 14.69 15.94 -24.81
C LEU A 262 15.01 16.51 -26.18
N THR A 263 14.42 15.93 -27.23
CA THR A 263 14.83 16.18 -28.61
C THR A 263 13.78 16.93 -29.46
N GLY A 264 12.58 17.12 -28.95
CA GLY A 264 11.47 17.64 -29.76
C GLY A 264 11.03 16.70 -30.88
N SER A 265 11.24 15.38 -30.74
CA SER A 265 10.93 14.39 -31.77
C SER A 265 9.42 14.21 -31.97
N PRO A 266 8.88 14.55 -33.17
CA PRO A 266 7.46 14.30 -33.48
C PRO A 266 7.11 12.81 -33.54
N SER A 267 8.06 11.93 -33.86
CA SER A 267 7.84 10.48 -33.89
C SER A 267 7.68 9.93 -32.46
N ALA A 268 8.50 10.38 -31.52
CA ALA A 268 8.38 10.00 -30.12
C ALA A 268 7.04 10.47 -29.53
N LEU A 269 6.60 11.70 -29.81
CA LEU A 269 5.30 12.17 -29.35
C LEU A 269 4.13 11.38 -29.97
N ARG A 270 4.23 10.96 -31.26
CA ARG A 270 3.21 10.08 -31.85
C ARG A 270 3.17 8.72 -31.15
N GLU A 271 4.31 8.12 -30.88
CA GLU A 271 4.39 6.86 -30.13
C GLU A 271 3.71 7.01 -28.75
N LEU A 272 3.98 8.09 -28.03
CA LEU A 272 3.30 8.34 -26.74
C LEU A 272 1.78 8.45 -26.92
N VAL A 273 1.29 9.17 -27.93
CA VAL A 273 -0.15 9.32 -28.23
C VAL A 273 -0.82 7.96 -28.46
N GLU A 274 -0.13 7.02 -29.08
CA GLU A 274 -0.63 5.66 -29.32
C GLU A 274 -0.62 4.78 -28.06
N LEU A 275 0.40 4.94 -27.19
CA LEU A 275 0.58 4.11 -26.01
C LEU A 275 -0.22 4.62 -24.79
N ALA A 276 -0.29 5.95 -24.62
CA ALA A 276 -0.86 6.59 -23.42
C ALA A 276 -2.28 6.14 -23.06
N PRO A 277 -3.24 5.94 -23.99
CA PRO A 277 -4.58 5.46 -23.64
C PRO A 277 -4.62 4.06 -23.01
N ARG A 278 -3.55 3.30 -23.15
CA ARG A 278 -3.43 1.93 -22.63
C ARG A 278 -2.79 1.88 -21.24
N LEU A 279 -2.21 2.98 -20.76
CA LEU A 279 -1.64 3.05 -19.41
C LEU A 279 -2.74 2.97 -18.37
N PRO A 280 -2.58 2.11 -17.34
CA PRO A 280 -3.61 1.88 -16.33
C PRO A 280 -3.75 3.03 -15.33
N ASN A 281 -2.73 3.89 -15.20
CA ASN A 281 -2.67 4.98 -14.24
C ASN A 281 -2.84 6.34 -14.94
N ASP A 282 -3.99 6.97 -14.73
CA ASP A 282 -4.34 8.24 -15.36
C ASP A 282 -3.42 9.39 -14.93
N SER A 283 -3.01 9.42 -13.67
CA SER A 283 -2.10 10.45 -13.14
C SER A 283 -0.71 10.33 -13.77
N TYR A 284 -0.20 9.10 -13.89
CA TYR A 284 1.08 8.84 -14.54
C TYR A 284 1.03 9.16 -16.04
N ARG A 285 -0.06 8.77 -16.71
CA ARG A 285 -0.32 9.15 -18.10
C ARG A 285 -0.25 10.67 -18.30
N GLY A 286 -0.91 11.42 -17.39
CA GLY A 286 -0.91 12.87 -17.41
C GLY A 286 0.49 13.45 -17.25
N LEU A 287 1.29 12.93 -16.31
CA LEU A 287 2.68 13.33 -16.09
C LEU A 287 3.54 13.14 -17.33
N LEU A 288 3.48 11.98 -17.97
CA LEU A 288 4.24 11.70 -19.20
C LEU A 288 3.86 12.63 -20.34
N ILE A 289 2.56 12.92 -20.52
CA ILE A 289 2.09 13.88 -21.52
C ILE A 289 2.60 15.29 -21.22
N ASP A 290 2.62 15.71 -19.95
CA ASP A 290 3.15 17.02 -19.56
C ASP A 290 4.64 17.15 -19.88
N HIS A 291 5.43 16.14 -19.55
CA HIS A 291 6.84 16.10 -19.92
C HIS A 291 7.04 16.19 -21.44
N ALA A 292 6.37 15.32 -22.18
CA ALA A 292 6.51 15.26 -23.63
C ALA A 292 6.12 16.58 -24.31
N CYS A 293 4.98 17.16 -23.93
CA CYS A 293 4.47 18.39 -24.54
C CYS A 293 5.29 19.63 -24.22
N ALA A 294 6.18 19.58 -23.24
CA ALA A 294 7.13 20.65 -22.94
C ALA A 294 8.45 20.54 -23.75
N GLY A 295 8.52 19.61 -24.71
CA GLY A 295 9.67 19.46 -25.62
C GLY A 295 9.80 20.63 -26.61
N PRO A 296 11.02 20.85 -27.13
CA PRO A 296 11.26 21.93 -28.07
C PRO A 296 10.63 21.63 -29.45
N ALA A 297 10.11 22.67 -30.10
CA ALA A 297 9.71 22.68 -31.52
C ALA A 297 8.73 21.55 -31.97
N LEU A 298 7.88 21.08 -31.06
CA LEU A 298 6.88 20.06 -31.37
C LEU A 298 5.72 20.63 -32.20
N PRO A 299 5.14 19.85 -33.17
CA PRO A 299 3.99 20.28 -33.96
C PRO A 299 2.76 20.53 -33.06
N VAL A 300 2.12 21.69 -33.26
CA VAL A 300 0.97 22.12 -32.41
C VAL A 300 -0.17 21.13 -32.46
N GLU A 301 -0.45 20.54 -33.62
CA GLU A 301 -1.52 19.55 -33.80
C GLU A 301 -1.27 18.27 -32.99
N LEU A 302 0.00 17.84 -32.90
CA LEU A 302 0.40 16.66 -32.15
C LEU A 302 0.33 16.90 -30.65
N VAL A 303 0.77 18.07 -30.19
CA VAL A 303 0.63 18.50 -28.80
C VAL A 303 -0.85 18.56 -28.40
N ALA A 304 -1.71 19.12 -29.27
CA ALA A 304 -3.16 19.15 -29.04
C ALA A 304 -3.78 17.74 -28.99
N ALA A 305 -3.28 16.79 -29.78
CA ALA A 305 -3.72 15.40 -29.73
C ALA A 305 -3.35 14.74 -28.40
N ALA A 306 -2.10 14.91 -27.93
CA ALA A 306 -1.64 14.39 -26.65
C ALA A 306 -2.46 14.97 -25.46
N ARG A 307 -2.69 16.29 -25.46
CA ARG A 307 -3.47 16.96 -24.41
C ARG A 307 -4.93 16.49 -24.33
N ARG A 308 -5.54 16.09 -25.46
CA ARG A 308 -6.90 15.51 -25.45
C ARG A 308 -6.97 14.18 -24.71
N ILE A 309 -5.93 13.35 -24.81
CA ILE A 309 -5.85 12.07 -24.08
C ILE A 309 -5.74 12.31 -22.56
N GLN A 310 -5.05 13.36 -22.16
CA GLN A 310 -4.92 13.73 -20.74
C GLN A 310 -6.29 14.12 -20.11
N SER A 311 -7.20 14.63 -20.93
CA SER A 311 -8.51 15.14 -20.48
C SER A 311 -9.64 14.11 -20.61
N SER A 312 -9.37 12.93 -21.17
CA SER A 312 -10.32 11.83 -21.36
C SER A 312 -10.22 10.79 -20.24
#